data_6d0a8da370d853aa78c651e68512db15
#
_entry.id   6d0a8da370d853aa78c651e68512db15
#
_cell.length_a   1.000
_cell.length_b   1.000
_cell.length_c   1.000
_cell.angle_alpha   90.00
_cell.angle_beta   90.00
_cell.angle_gamma   90.00
#
_symmetry.space_group_name_H-M   'P 1'
#
loop_
_entity.id
_entity.type
_entity.pdbx_description
1 polymer ?
#
loop_
_entity_poly.entity_id
_entity_poly.type
_entity_poly.pdbx_seq_one_letter_code
_entity_poly.pdbx_strand_id
1 'polypeptide(L)'
;MTAGGWKSTAQGASLKFSRNSLYLHLLNTIVMPQFRNMTPAEIAAVESLGSSAEAWSQVSVADDFTPFQLLQSHLEGKVVVGSGARIIRSRVCNYHIGEGALVEGVTALECRRRSTFGNGVGVATMNECGGRTVKIYDRLSAQAAYLMAVYRHRPQTMAALEKMVDDYAEARASQTGSVGKGSRIVGARFIREVRIGDNVTVDGCSILENGTVCDGAHIGVDVKAYDLIAAEGSVIDN
;
A
#
# COMPACT_ATOMS: atom_id res chain seq x y z
N MET A 1 53.93 19.31 -54.89
CA MET A 1 55.02 18.66 -54.22
C MET A 1 54.55 18.17 -52.87
N THR A 2 54.46 16.93 -52.76
CA THR A 2 54.33 15.92 -51.66
C THR A 2 53.67 16.36 -50.34
N ALA A 3 52.42 15.90 -50.18
CA ALA A 3 51.68 15.85 -48.94
C ALA A 3 52.18 14.70 -48.03
N GLY A 4 52.62 15.06 -46.82
CA GLY A 4 52.98 14.08 -45.78
C GLY A 4 51.76 13.72 -44.94
N GLY A 5 51.32 12.44 -45.04
CA GLY A 5 50.22 11.95 -44.25
C GLY A 5 50.61 11.62 -42.81
N TRP A 6 49.84 12.09 -41.87
CA TRP A 6 49.87 11.66 -40.47
C TRP A 6 48.92 10.50 -40.25
N LYS A 7 49.47 9.31 -39.94
CA LYS A 7 48.73 8.17 -39.45
C LYS A 7 48.61 8.31 -37.92
N SER A 8 47.41 8.56 -37.43
CA SER A 8 47.08 8.44 -36.02
C SER A 8 46.60 7.04 -35.71
N THR A 9 47.41 6.28 -35.00
CA THR A 9 47.04 4.99 -34.40
C THR A 9 46.37 5.25 -33.04
N ALA A 10 45.06 5.34 -33.04
CA ALA A 10 44.28 5.32 -31.77
C ALA A 10 44.01 3.88 -31.37
N GLN A 11 44.77 3.34 -30.41
CA GLN A 11 44.43 2.14 -29.69
C GLN A 11 43.27 2.45 -28.74
N GLY A 12 42.05 2.04 -29.12
CA GLY A 12 40.86 2.11 -28.30
C GLY A 12 40.89 1.03 -27.21
N ALA A 13 41.24 1.39 -26.00
CA ALA A 13 41.01 0.54 -24.83
C ALA A 13 39.50 0.55 -24.51
N SER A 14 38.83 -0.52 -24.92
CA SER A 14 37.45 -0.79 -24.58
C SER A 14 37.35 -1.16 -23.10
N LEU A 15 37.07 -0.21 -22.23
CA LEU A 15 36.62 -0.44 -20.86
C LEU A 15 35.19 -0.96 -20.90
N LYS A 16 35.05 -2.28 -21.00
CA LYS A 16 33.78 -2.95 -20.71
C LYS A 16 33.50 -2.88 -19.22
N PHE A 17 32.83 -1.82 -18.79
CA PHE A 17 32.23 -1.77 -17.48
C PHE A 17 31.10 -2.79 -17.42
N SER A 18 31.36 -3.90 -16.73
CA SER A 18 30.33 -4.87 -16.38
C SER A 18 29.37 -4.27 -15.35
N ARG A 19 28.37 -3.51 -15.81
CA ARG A 19 27.30 -2.98 -14.99
C ARG A 19 26.42 -4.05 -14.34
N ASN A 20 26.50 -5.30 -14.81
CA ASN A 20 25.64 -6.39 -14.32
C ASN A 20 26.13 -7.04 -13.02
N SER A 21 27.41 -6.94 -12.65
CA SER A 21 27.92 -7.61 -11.46
C SER A 21 27.59 -6.88 -10.16
N LEU A 22 27.63 -5.53 -10.18
CA LEU A 22 27.27 -4.75 -8.99
C LEU A 22 25.73 -4.75 -8.74
N TYR A 23 24.92 -4.74 -9.80
CA TYR A 23 23.47 -4.85 -9.68
C TYR A 23 23.03 -6.22 -9.16
N LEU A 24 23.69 -7.31 -9.61
CA LEU A 24 23.42 -8.66 -9.10
C LEU A 24 23.86 -8.83 -7.63
N HIS A 25 24.93 -8.18 -7.19
CA HIS A 25 25.34 -8.21 -5.78
C HIS A 25 24.41 -7.38 -4.88
N LEU A 26 23.87 -6.26 -5.36
CA LEU A 26 22.88 -5.47 -4.61
C LEU A 26 21.51 -6.15 -4.55
N LEU A 27 21.11 -6.87 -5.59
CA LEU A 27 19.85 -7.63 -5.61
C LEU A 27 19.90 -8.87 -4.70
N ASN A 28 21.08 -9.46 -4.47
CA ASN A 28 21.24 -10.59 -3.55
C ASN A 28 21.27 -10.22 -2.06
N THR A 29 21.23 -8.93 -1.71
CA THR A 29 21.23 -8.47 -0.33
C THR A 29 19.86 -7.99 0.15
N ILE A 30 18.86 -7.95 -0.73
CA ILE A 30 17.47 -7.78 -0.31
C ILE A 30 16.97 -9.15 0.13
N VAL A 31 17.19 -9.47 1.41
CA VAL A 31 16.52 -10.61 2.05
C VAL A 31 15.03 -10.29 2.02
N MET A 32 14.31 -10.85 1.04
CA MET A 32 12.86 -10.80 1.04
C MET A 32 12.40 -11.48 2.33
N PRO A 33 11.57 -10.83 3.15
CA PRO A 33 11.06 -11.46 4.36
C PRO A 33 10.40 -12.77 3.96
N GLN A 34 10.90 -13.88 4.50
CA GLN A 34 10.29 -15.19 4.28
C GLN A 34 9.08 -15.29 5.23
N PHE A 35 7.94 -15.65 4.67
CA PHE A 35 6.73 -15.91 5.43
C PHE A 35 6.49 -17.42 5.43
N ARG A 36 6.15 -17.94 6.60
CA ARG A 36 5.82 -19.36 6.81
C ARG A 36 4.46 -19.51 7.49
N ASN A 37 3.91 -20.69 7.39
CA ASN A 37 2.75 -21.04 8.20
C ASN A 37 3.16 -21.16 9.67
N MET A 38 2.21 -20.91 10.56
CA MET A 38 2.39 -21.12 12.00
C MET A 38 2.54 -22.60 12.32
N THR A 39 3.40 -22.90 13.26
CA THR A 39 3.51 -24.26 13.83
C THR A 39 2.34 -24.58 14.76
N PRO A 40 1.99 -25.87 14.97
CA PRO A 40 0.92 -26.22 15.91
C PRO A 40 1.15 -25.71 17.34
N ALA A 41 2.40 -25.61 17.79
CA ALA A 41 2.74 -25.05 19.09
C ALA A 41 2.48 -23.55 19.19
N GLU A 42 2.79 -22.80 18.13
CA GLU A 42 2.49 -21.36 18.03
C GLU A 42 0.99 -21.12 18.00
N ILE A 43 0.23 -21.93 17.24
CA ILE A 43 -1.23 -21.86 17.19
C ILE A 43 -1.82 -22.06 18.59
N ALA A 44 -1.44 -23.13 19.29
CA ALA A 44 -1.93 -23.39 20.64
C ALA A 44 -1.59 -22.27 21.63
N ALA A 45 -0.38 -21.69 21.51
CA ALA A 45 0.04 -20.55 22.32
C ALA A 45 -0.81 -19.30 22.03
N VAL A 46 -1.05 -18.96 20.76
CA VAL A 46 -1.86 -17.81 20.34
C VAL A 46 -3.33 -17.99 20.78
N GLU A 47 -3.88 -19.19 20.66
CA GLU A 47 -5.22 -19.50 21.14
C GLU A 47 -5.35 -19.37 22.67
N SER A 48 -4.32 -19.78 23.42
CA SER A 48 -4.27 -19.57 24.87
C SER A 48 -4.23 -18.10 25.28
N LEU A 49 -3.75 -17.22 24.39
CA LEU A 49 -3.74 -15.77 24.54
C LEU A 49 -5.04 -15.11 24.08
N GLY A 50 -6.06 -15.90 23.75
CA GLY A 50 -7.40 -15.43 23.39
C GLY A 50 -7.57 -15.02 21.93
N SER A 51 -6.65 -15.37 21.05
CA SER A 51 -6.80 -15.15 19.63
C SER A 51 -7.36 -16.36 18.89
N SER A 52 -8.00 -16.13 17.74
CA SER A 52 -8.60 -17.17 16.92
C SER A 52 -8.48 -16.86 15.44
N ALA A 53 -8.57 -17.86 14.60
CA ALA A 53 -8.65 -17.68 13.16
C ALA A 53 -9.74 -18.57 12.56
N GLU A 54 -10.34 -18.12 11.44
CA GLU A 54 -11.24 -18.96 10.65
C GLU A 54 -10.50 -20.19 10.12
N ALA A 55 -9.28 -19.99 9.63
CA ALA A 55 -8.40 -21.07 9.17
C ALA A 55 -6.93 -20.67 9.37
N TRP A 56 -6.25 -21.28 10.33
CA TRP A 56 -4.83 -21.02 10.58
C TRP A 56 -3.91 -21.30 9.37
N SER A 57 -4.34 -22.18 8.46
CA SER A 57 -3.62 -22.46 7.21
C SER A 57 -3.53 -21.25 6.25
N GLN A 58 -4.38 -20.23 6.43
CA GLN A 58 -4.38 -19.01 5.65
C GLN A 58 -3.59 -17.86 6.33
N VAL A 59 -3.11 -18.11 7.56
CA VAL A 59 -2.30 -17.16 8.31
C VAL A 59 -0.83 -17.48 8.12
N SER A 60 -0.08 -16.51 7.60
CA SER A 60 1.38 -16.61 7.43
C SER A 60 2.08 -15.60 8.33
N VAL A 61 3.20 -15.98 8.90
CA VAL A 61 3.97 -15.15 9.83
C VAL A 61 5.43 -15.07 9.40
N ALA A 62 6.12 -14.02 9.82
CA ALA A 62 7.56 -13.91 9.62
C ALA A 62 8.32 -14.95 10.46
N ASP A 63 9.57 -15.25 10.10
CA ASP A 63 10.37 -16.29 10.76
C ASP A 63 10.63 -16.01 12.25
N ASP A 64 10.71 -14.74 12.63
CA ASP A 64 10.91 -14.26 14.00
C ASP A 64 9.61 -14.08 14.81
N PHE A 65 8.50 -14.62 14.29
CA PHE A 65 7.20 -14.52 14.94
C PHE A 65 7.22 -15.07 16.37
N THR A 66 6.55 -14.35 17.25
CA THR A 66 6.26 -14.77 18.61
C THR A 66 4.76 -14.69 18.91
N PRO A 67 4.19 -15.60 19.74
CA PRO A 67 2.75 -15.61 20.04
C PRO A 67 2.22 -14.29 20.61
N PHE A 68 3.05 -13.49 21.28
CA PHE A 68 2.67 -12.19 21.84
C PHE A 68 2.38 -11.11 20.78
N GLN A 69 2.62 -11.37 19.50
CA GLN A 69 2.25 -10.51 18.40
C GLN A 69 0.75 -10.58 18.07
N LEU A 70 0.06 -11.66 18.49
CA LEU A 70 -1.38 -11.86 18.27
C LEU A 70 -2.08 -12.03 19.62
N LEU A 71 -2.74 -10.97 20.09
CA LEU A 71 -3.42 -10.98 21.39
C LEU A 71 -4.91 -10.68 21.25
N GLN A 72 -5.77 -11.57 21.74
CA GLN A 72 -7.22 -11.35 21.82
C GLN A 72 -7.83 -10.88 20.49
N SER A 73 -7.37 -11.44 19.38
CA SER A 73 -7.70 -10.99 18.03
C SER A 73 -8.33 -12.11 17.21
N HIS A 74 -9.12 -11.73 16.21
CA HIS A 74 -9.75 -12.67 15.29
C HIS A 74 -9.27 -12.44 13.86
N LEU A 75 -8.77 -13.50 13.21
CA LEU A 75 -8.22 -13.44 11.86
C LEU A 75 -9.10 -14.22 10.87
N GLU A 76 -9.38 -13.61 9.72
CA GLU A 76 -10.21 -14.21 8.66
C GLU A 76 -9.49 -14.16 7.31
N GLY A 77 -9.66 -15.20 6.51
CA GLY A 77 -9.05 -15.29 5.18
C GLY A 77 -7.54 -15.19 5.23
N LYS A 78 -6.95 -14.60 4.18
CA LYS A 78 -5.49 -14.50 4.02
C LYS A 78 -4.92 -13.36 4.86
N VAL A 79 -4.25 -13.70 5.95
CA VAL A 79 -3.57 -12.72 6.80
C VAL A 79 -2.07 -13.01 6.84
N VAL A 80 -1.25 -11.98 6.62
CA VAL A 80 0.21 -12.06 6.69
C VAL A 80 0.69 -11.12 7.79
N VAL A 81 1.47 -11.64 8.75
CA VAL A 81 1.99 -10.88 9.89
C VAL A 81 3.50 -10.72 9.74
N GLY A 82 3.95 -9.50 9.54
CA GLY A 82 5.36 -9.14 9.38
C GLY A 82 6.17 -9.24 10.66
N SER A 83 7.48 -9.14 10.49
CA SER A 83 8.44 -9.13 11.61
C SER A 83 8.09 -8.01 12.61
N GLY A 84 8.01 -8.35 13.89
CA GLY A 84 7.69 -7.40 14.97
C GLY A 84 6.29 -6.75 14.88
N ALA A 85 5.46 -7.11 13.89
CA ALA A 85 4.09 -6.60 13.77
C ALA A 85 3.22 -7.12 14.91
N ARG A 86 2.26 -6.32 15.37
CA ARG A 86 1.37 -6.69 16.48
C ARG A 86 -0.09 -6.44 16.13
N ILE A 87 -0.95 -7.41 16.42
CA ILE A 87 -2.41 -7.32 16.27
C ILE A 87 -3.01 -7.61 17.64
N ILE A 88 -3.67 -6.62 18.24
CA ILE A 88 -4.14 -6.67 19.61
C ILE A 88 -5.61 -6.26 19.66
N ARG A 89 -6.47 -7.09 20.23
CA ARG A 89 -7.91 -6.83 20.40
C ARG A 89 -8.58 -6.32 19.11
N SER A 90 -8.26 -6.96 17.99
CA SER A 90 -8.67 -6.50 16.66
C SER A 90 -9.19 -7.64 15.80
N ARG A 91 -10.10 -7.32 14.88
CA ARG A 91 -10.54 -8.24 13.83
C ARG A 91 -9.89 -7.85 12.52
N VAL A 92 -9.20 -8.80 11.89
CA VAL A 92 -8.46 -8.59 10.64
C VAL A 92 -8.87 -9.62 9.59
N CYS A 93 -9.23 -9.16 8.39
CA CYS A 93 -9.67 -10.02 7.29
C CYS A 93 -8.96 -9.65 5.99
N ASN A 94 -8.22 -10.60 5.39
CA ASN A 94 -7.50 -10.43 4.14
C ASN A 94 -6.55 -9.22 4.13
N TYR A 95 -5.60 -9.18 5.05
CA TYR A 95 -4.61 -8.11 5.16
C TYR A 95 -3.18 -8.61 5.31
N HIS A 96 -2.26 -7.86 4.71
CA HIS A 96 -0.84 -7.95 4.98
C HIS A 96 -0.44 -6.84 5.98
N ILE A 97 0.03 -7.23 7.14
CA ILE A 97 0.50 -6.32 8.20
C ILE A 97 2.03 -6.25 8.12
N GLY A 98 2.55 -5.09 7.79
CA GLY A 98 3.98 -4.84 7.55
C GLY A 98 4.82 -4.92 8.81
N GLU A 99 6.15 -4.91 8.61
CA GLU A 99 7.15 -4.97 9.68
C GLU A 99 6.94 -3.88 10.73
N GLY A 100 6.92 -4.24 12.00
CA GLY A 100 6.79 -3.32 13.12
C GLY A 100 5.45 -2.58 13.21
N ALA A 101 4.48 -2.90 12.35
CA ALA A 101 3.17 -2.26 12.39
C ALA A 101 2.35 -2.69 13.62
N LEU A 102 1.55 -1.77 14.13
CA LEU A 102 0.63 -2.00 15.25
C LEU A 102 -0.83 -1.82 14.80
N VAL A 103 -1.64 -2.84 15.05
CA VAL A 103 -3.11 -2.79 14.89
C VAL A 103 -3.73 -3.11 16.26
N GLU A 104 -4.31 -2.10 16.91
CA GLU A 104 -4.81 -2.25 18.28
C GLU A 104 -6.21 -1.69 18.45
N GLY A 105 -7.12 -2.50 19.00
CA GLY A 105 -8.48 -2.08 19.32
C GLY A 105 -9.31 -1.71 18.08
N VAL A 106 -9.05 -2.37 16.96
CA VAL A 106 -9.76 -2.12 15.69
C VAL A 106 -10.94 -3.07 15.57
N THR A 107 -12.16 -2.53 15.45
CA THR A 107 -13.37 -3.35 15.36
C THR A 107 -13.37 -4.20 14.10
N ALA A 108 -13.00 -3.63 12.95
CA ALA A 108 -12.79 -4.40 11.72
C ALA A 108 -11.81 -3.69 10.78
N LEU A 109 -10.72 -4.41 10.43
CA LEU A 109 -9.78 -4.11 9.37
C LEU A 109 -9.96 -5.18 8.30
N GLU A 110 -10.68 -4.86 7.20
CA GLU A 110 -11.13 -5.91 6.29
C GLU A 110 -11.03 -5.53 4.81
N CYS A 111 -10.67 -6.52 3.99
CA CYS A 111 -10.72 -6.43 2.53
C CYS A 111 -11.52 -7.64 2.01
N ARG A 112 -12.83 -7.46 1.80
CA ARG A 112 -13.74 -8.56 1.45
C ARG A 112 -14.01 -8.68 -0.03
N ARG A 113 -13.66 -7.66 -0.79
CA ARG A 113 -13.84 -7.61 -2.25
C ARG A 113 -12.56 -7.15 -2.93
N ARG A 114 -12.46 -7.41 -4.23
CA ARG A 114 -11.41 -6.83 -5.04
C ARG A 114 -11.59 -5.32 -5.09
N SER A 115 -10.59 -4.57 -4.71
CA SER A 115 -10.61 -3.12 -4.62
C SER A 115 -9.41 -2.51 -5.34
N THR A 116 -9.61 -1.33 -5.91
CA THR A 116 -8.55 -0.46 -6.42
C THR A 116 -8.03 0.49 -5.33
N PHE A 117 -8.59 0.37 -4.12
CA PHE A 117 -8.23 1.21 -2.97
C PHE A 117 -8.38 2.71 -3.25
N GLY A 118 -9.53 3.10 -3.80
CA GLY A 118 -9.84 4.49 -4.15
C GLY A 118 -9.23 4.99 -5.45
N ASN A 119 -8.29 4.24 -6.07
CA ASN A 119 -7.73 4.63 -7.35
C ASN A 119 -8.75 4.46 -8.47
N GLY A 120 -8.88 5.47 -9.34
CA GLY A 120 -9.82 5.49 -10.46
C GLY A 120 -11.21 5.97 -10.09
N VAL A 121 -11.48 6.29 -8.83
CA VAL A 121 -12.76 6.87 -8.41
C VAL A 121 -12.91 8.28 -8.98
N GLY A 122 -14.08 8.55 -9.57
CA GLY A 122 -14.40 9.86 -10.10
C GLY A 122 -15.00 10.77 -9.04
N VAL A 123 -14.34 11.89 -8.76
CA VAL A 123 -14.79 12.87 -7.76
C VAL A 123 -15.16 14.19 -8.44
N ALA A 124 -16.37 14.68 -8.17
CA ALA A 124 -16.90 15.93 -8.74
C ALA A 124 -16.55 17.15 -7.85
N THR A 125 -15.24 17.40 -7.69
CA THR A 125 -14.73 18.43 -6.76
C THR A 125 -14.83 19.87 -7.25
N MET A 126 -14.97 20.07 -8.58
CA MET A 126 -14.82 21.39 -9.20
C MET A 126 -16.14 22.01 -9.65
N ASN A 127 -17.27 21.41 -9.34
CA ASN A 127 -18.55 21.90 -9.82
C ASN A 127 -19.71 21.42 -8.93
N GLU A 128 -20.38 22.33 -8.29
CA GLU A 128 -21.57 22.08 -7.47
C GLU A 128 -22.73 21.42 -8.23
N CYS A 129 -22.83 21.70 -9.54
CA CYS A 129 -23.84 21.10 -10.42
C CYS A 129 -23.41 19.76 -11.05
N GLY A 130 -22.24 19.25 -10.71
CA GLY A 130 -21.64 18.07 -11.36
C GLY A 130 -21.03 18.40 -12.73
N GLY A 131 -20.48 17.38 -13.38
CA GLY A 131 -19.97 17.49 -14.76
C GLY A 131 -18.47 17.72 -14.91
N ARG A 132 -17.72 18.08 -13.86
CA ARG A 132 -16.25 18.13 -13.86
C ARG A 132 -15.69 17.10 -12.92
N THR A 133 -15.84 15.84 -13.29
CA THR A 133 -15.32 14.71 -12.53
C THR A 133 -13.82 14.54 -12.81
N VAL A 134 -13.02 14.44 -11.75
CA VAL A 134 -11.60 14.10 -11.81
C VAL A 134 -11.45 12.70 -11.24
N LYS A 135 -10.83 11.78 -11.97
CA LYS A 135 -10.48 10.46 -11.43
C LYS A 135 -9.27 10.59 -10.51
N ILE A 136 -9.46 10.31 -9.23
CA ILE A 136 -8.39 10.35 -8.24
C ILE A 136 -7.54 9.09 -8.29
N TYR A 137 -6.26 9.22 -7.97
CA TYR A 137 -5.31 8.11 -7.78
C TYR A 137 -4.12 8.58 -6.93
N ASP A 138 -3.40 7.67 -6.32
CA ASP A 138 -2.36 7.96 -5.32
C ASP A 138 -1.15 8.77 -5.83
N ARG A 139 -1.05 8.95 -7.17
CA ARG A 139 -0.04 9.79 -7.82
C ARG A 139 -0.62 11.00 -8.54
N LEU A 140 -1.86 11.37 -8.21
CA LEU A 140 -2.50 12.52 -8.83
C LEU A 140 -1.77 13.82 -8.48
N SER A 141 -1.24 14.49 -9.50
CA SER A 141 -0.69 15.84 -9.33
C SER A 141 -1.74 16.92 -9.61
N ALA A 142 -1.53 18.11 -9.05
CA ALA A 142 -2.39 19.26 -9.31
C ALA A 142 -2.49 19.58 -10.81
N GLN A 143 -1.39 19.39 -11.56
CA GLN A 143 -1.37 19.60 -13.01
C GLN A 143 -2.25 18.57 -13.75
N ALA A 144 -2.18 17.29 -13.36
CA ALA A 144 -3.03 16.27 -13.96
C ALA A 144 -4.51 16.51 -13.63
N ALA A 145 -4.84 16.85 -12.38
CA ALA A 145 -6.18 17.22 -11.97
C ALA A 145 -6.72 18.42 -12.76
N TYR A 146 -5.90 19.45 -12.94
CA TYR A 146 -6.26 20.62 -13.76
C TYR A 146 -6.55 20.24 -15.21
N LEU A 147 -5.70 19.41 -15.83
CA LEU A 147 -5.93 18.92 -17.19
C LEU A 147 -7.27 18.16 -17.29
N MET A 148 -7.55 17.27 -16.37
CA MET A 148 -8.80 16.51 -16.34
C MET A 148 -10.03 17.41 -16.15
N ALA A 149 -9.92 18.47 -15.36
CA ALA A 149 -11.02 19.37 -15.08
C ALA A 149 -11.32 20.35 -16.23
N VAL A 150 -10.29 20.86 -16.92
CA VAL A 150 -10.41 22.01 -17.83
C VAL A 150 -10.36 21.62 -19.30
N TYR A 151 -9.62 20.57 -19.69
CA TYR A 151 -9.38 20.20 -21.11
C TYR A 151 -10.48 19.34 -21.73
N ARG A 152 -11.69 19.40 -21.21
CA ARG A 152 -12.85 18.60 -21.69
C ARG A 152 -13.24 18.86 -23.14
N HIS A 153 -12.88 20.02 -23.67
CA HIS A 153 -13.06 20.34 -25.08
C HIS A 153 -12.14 19.51 -26.01
N ARG A 154 -11.25 18.70 -25.47
CA ARG A 154 -10.36 17.78 -26.18
C ARG A 154 -10.68 16.31 -25.85
N PRO A 155 -11.73 15.72 -26.46
CA PRO A 155 -12.24 14.41 -26.05
C PRO A 155 -11.21 13.29 -26.18
N GLN A 156 -10.35 13.31 -27.20
CA GLN A 156 -9.31 12.29 -27.38
C GLN A 156 -8.24 12.35 -26.26
N THR A 157 -7.84 13.55 -25.84
CA THR A 157 -6.90 13.74 -24.75
C THR A 157 -7.51 13.27 -23.43
N MET A 158 -8.79 13.59 -23.21
CA MET A 158 -9.50 13.15 -22.01
C MET A 158 -9.61 11.64 -21.95
N ALA A 159 -10.01 10.99 -23.05
CA ALA A 159 -10.08 9.53 -23.12
C ALA A 159 -8.73 8.86 -22.84
N ALA A 160 -7.62 9.43 -23.32
CA ALA A 160 -6.28 8.92 -23.05
C ALA A 160 -5.88 9.07 -21.57
N LEU A 161 -6.20 10.21 -20.95
CA LEU A 161 -5.95 10.44 -19.52
C LEU A 161 -6.79 9.50 -18.63
N GLU A 162 -8.08 9.36 -18.94
CA GLU A 162 -8.96 8.46 -18.22
C GLU A 162 -8.50 7.01 -18.32
N LYS A 163 -8.14 6.57 -19.53
CA LYS A 163 -7.59 5.22 -19.73
C LYS A 163 -6.30 5.01 -18.95
N MET A 164 -5.39 5.98 -18.91
CA MET A 164 -4.16 5.90 -18.12
C MET A 164 -4.47 5.67 -16.63
N VAL A 165 -5.45 6.39 -16.08
CA VAL A 165 -5.85 6.23 -14.67
C VAL A 165 -6.53 4.88 -14.45
N ASP A 166 -7.38 4.43 -15.37
CA ASP A 166 -8.04 3.14 -15.27
C ASP A 166 -7.04 1.98 -15.33
N ASP A 167 -6.09 2.02 -16.26
CA ASP A 167 -5.00 1.03 -16.34
C ASP A 167 -4.15 1.02 -15.05
N TYR A 168 -3.87 2.20 -14.50
CA TYR A 168 -3.15 2.33 -13.23
C TYR A 168 -3.93 1.75 -12.05
N ALA A 169 -5.22 2.10 -11.94
CA ALA A 169 -6.10 1.61 -10.89
C ALA A 169 -6.24 0.07 -10.94
N GLU A 170 -6.39 -0.47 -12.15
CA GLU A 170 -6.48 -1.92 -12.34
C GLU A 170 -5.19 -2.64 -11.94
N ALA A 171 -4.02 -2.07 -12.23
CA ALA A 171 -2.73 -2.61 -11.79
C ALA A 171 -2.54 -2.57 -10.25
N ARG A 172 -3.29 -1.71 -9.56
CA ARG A 172 -3.29 -1.61 -8.09
C ARG A 172 -4.33 -2.49 -7.42
N ALA A 173 -5.29 -3.01 -8.17
CA ALA A 173 -6.40 -3.76 -7.63
C ALA A 173 -5.95 -5.07 -6.96
N SER A 174 -6.49 -5.34 -5.79
CA SER A 174 -6.20 -6.55 -5.00
C SER A 174 -7.41 -6.98 -4.18
N GLN A 175 -7.44 -8.24 -3.79
CA GLN A 175 -8.37 -8.79 -2.79
C GLN A 175 -7.78 -8.77 -1.37
N THR A 176 -6.54 -8.30 -1.23
CA THR A 176 -5.84 -8.22 0.05
C THR A 176 -5.41 -6.78 0.28
N GLY A 177 -5.81 -6.21 1.41
CA GLY A 177 -5.34 -4.91 1.87
C GLY A 177 -3.94 -4.98 2.43
N SER A 178 -3.33 -3.83 2.71
CA SER A 178 -2.03 -3.77 3.34
C SER A 178 -1.93 -2.64 4.37
N VAL A 179 -1.21 -2.92 5.43
CA VAL A 179 -0.70 -1.93 6.40
C VAL A 179 0.81 -1.91 6.24
N GLY A 180 1.37 -0.76 5.93
CA GLY A 180 2.79 -0.59 5.69
C GLY A 180 3.65 -0.70 6.95
N LYS A 181 4.96 -0.69 6.74
CA LYS A 181 5.96 -0.80 7.79
C LYS A 181 5.84 0.34 8.81
N GLY A 182 5.96 0.00 10.10
CA GLY A 182 5.98 0.97 11.18
C GLY A 182 4.67 1.75 11.39
N SER A 183 3.62 1.41 10.66
CA SER A 183 2.33 2.09 10.78
C SER A 183 1.60 1.71 12.05
N ARG A 184 0.82 2.65 12.59
CA ARG A 184 0.10 2.52 13.84
C ARG A 184 -1.39 2.79 13.62
N ILE A 185 -2.21 1.79 13.87
CA ILE A 185 -3.67 1.88 13.78
C ILE A 185 -4.25 1.55 15.15
N VAL A 186 -4.85 2.53 15.82
CA VAL A 186 -5.34 2.38 17.18
C VAL A 186 -6.76 2.89 17.30
N GLY A 187 -7.63 2.09 17.95
CA GLY A 187 -8.99 2.50 18.28
C GLY A 187 -9.92 2.77 17.09
N ALA A 188 -9.54 2.39 15.89
CA ALA A 188 -10.37 2.57 14.71
C ALA A 188 -11.58 1.64 14.71
N ARG A 189 -12.74 2.12 14.24
CA ARG A 189 -13.92 1.26 14.17
C ARG A 189 -13.91 0.40 12.90
N PHE A 190 -14.02 1.02 11.73
CA PHE A 190 -14.11 0.29 10.46
C PHE A 190 -13.10 0.82 9.44
N ILE A 191 -12.22 -0.05 8.99
CA ILE A 191 -11.29 0.20 7.88
C ILE A 191 -11.56 -0.89 6.84
N ARG A 192 -12.14 -0.51 5.70
CA ARG A 192 -12.61 -1.43 4.66
C ARG A 192 -12.02 -1.10 3.30
N GLU A 193 -11.45 -2.09 2.64
CA GLU A 193 -10.84 -1.91 1.31
C GLU A 193 -9.89 -0.71 1.27
N VAL A 194 -9.03 -0.57 2.30
CA VAL A 194 -8.06 0.53 2.40
C VAL A 194 -6.65 -0.01 2.33
N ARG A 195 -5.81 0.62 1.51
CA ARG A 195 -4.36 0.42 1.53
C ARG A 195 -3.75 1.49 2.43
N ILE A 196 -2.96 1.08 3.40
CA ILE A 196 -2.24 1.96 4.33
C ILE A 196 -0.75 1.83 4.03
N GLY A 197 -0.08 2.95 3.80
CA GLY A 197 1.34 3.07 3.52
C GLY A 197 2.23 2.89 4.73
N ASP A 198 3.50 3.24 4.60
CA ASP A 198 4.49 3.13 5.66
C ASP A 198 4.43 4.31 6.64
N ASN A 199 4.72 4.07 7.92
CA ASN A 199 4.76 5.08 8.97
C ASN A 199 3.48 5.94 9.08
N VAL A 200 2.34 5.38 8.72
CA VAL A 200 1.02 6.02 8.84
C VAL A 200 0.52 5.92 10.27
N THR A 201 -0.12 6.96 10.76
CA THR A 201 -0.85 6.95 12.02
C THR A 201 -2.35 7.08 11.78
N VAL A 202 -3.12 6.12 12.27
CA VAL A 202 -4.59 6.18 12.31
C VAL A 202 -5.01 6.08 13.76
N ASP A 203 -5.61 7.13 14.30
CA ASP A 203 -5.97 7.21 15.71
C ASP A 203 -7.47 7.49 15.86
N GLY A 204 -8.21 6.51 16.37
CA GLY A 204 -9.63 6.67 16.70
C GLY A 204 -10.57 6.96 15.53
N CYS A 205 -10.21 6.68 14.29
CA CYS A 205 -11.09 6.96 13.16
C CYS A 205 -12.38 6.13 13.22
N SER A 206 -13.48 6.74 12.78
CA SER A 206 -14.76 6.04 12.73
C SER A 206 -14.88 5.11 11.52
N ILE A 207 -14.66 5.64 10.31
CA ILE A 207 -14.80 4.86 9.06
C ILE A 207 -13.77 5.34 8.03
N LEU A 208 -13.02 4.41 7.47
CA LEU A 208 -12.29 4.59 6.23
C LEU A 208 -12.75 3.49 5.27
N GLU A 209 -13.22 3.86 4.09
CA GLU A 209 -13.71 2.89 3.11
C GLU A 209 -13.26 3.24 1.69
N ASN A 210 -12.77 2.23 0.97
CA ASN A 210 -12.29 2.31 -0.40
C ASN A 210 -11.25 3.44 -0.60
N GLY A 211 -10.05 3.26 -0.05
CA GLY A 211 -9.06 4.34 -0.08
C GLY A 211 -7.61 3.90 -0.02
N THR A 212 -6.74 4.86 -0.30
CA THR A 212 -5.29 4.75 -0.07
C THR A 212 -4.85 5.87 0.88
N VAL A 213 -4.21 5.48 1.96
CA VAL A 213 -3.54 6.39 2.89
C VAL A 213 -2.04 6.25 2.62
N CYS A 214 -1.43 7.27 2.02
CA CYS A 214 -0.02 7.24 1.62
C CYS A 214 0.92 7.38 2.82
N ASP A 215 2.22 7.20 2.58
CA ASP A 215 3.23 7.12 3.61
C ASP A 215 3.27 8.38 4.51
N GLY A 216 3.47 8.16 5.79
CA GLY A 216 3.58 9.23 6.79
C GLY A 216 2.31 10.05 7.04
N ALA A 217 1.18 9.70 6.44
CA ALA A 217 -0.07 10.41 6.66
C ALA A 217 -0.63 10.15 8.06
N HIS A 218 -1.42 11.11 8.56
CA HIS A 218 -2.12 11.03 9.83
C HIS A 218 -3.64 11.13 9.63
N ILE A 219 -4.38 10.18 10.20
CA ILE A 219 -5.85 10.18 10.23
C ILE A 219 -6.29 10.23 11.69
N GLY A 220 -6.99 11.29 12.07
CA GLY A 220 -7.38 11.55 13.44
C GLY A 220 -8.71 10.95 13.85
N VAL A 221 -9.14 11.37 15.05
CA VAL A 221 -10.32 10.85 15.75
C VAL A 221 -11.61 11.18 15.00
N ASP A 222 -12.56 10.23 15.02
CA ASP A 222 -13.90 10.35 14.43
C ASP A 222 -13.96 10.68 12.92
N VAL A 223 -12.83 10.65 12.22
CA VAL A 223 -12.80 10.82 10.76
C VAL A 223 -13.68 9.77 10.10
N LYS A 224 -14.53 10.22 9.18
CA LYS A 224 -15.34 9.39 8.28
C LYS A 224 -14.98 9.76 6.84
N ALA A 225 -14.33 8.85 6.11
CA ALA A 225 -13.91 9.09 4.74
C ALA A 225 -14.23 7.90 3.86
N TYR A 226 -14.69 8.20 2.65
CA TYR A 226 -15.06 7.25 1.62
C TYR A 226 -14.40 7.68 0.31
N ASP A 227 -13.98 6.72 -0.50
CA ASP A 227 -13.38 6.99 -1.81
C ASP A 227 -12.22 8.01 -1.71
N LEU A 228 -11.27 7.73 -0.80
CA LEU A 228 -10.23 8.70 -0.44
C LEU A 228 -8.86 8.32 -0.98
N ILE A 229 -8.09 9.36 -1.28
CA ILE A 229 -6.62 9.30 -1.37
C ILE A 229 -6.06 10.34 -0.39
N ALA A 230 -5.50 9.88 0.71
CA ALA A 230 -4.73 10.72 1.61
C ALA A 230 -3.28 10.77 1.12
N ALA A 231 -2.81 11.92 0.68
CA ALA A 231 -1.47 12.08 0.14
C ALA A 231 -0.38 11.86 1.19
N GLU A 232 0.87 11.66 0.73
CA GLU A 232 2.03 11.50 1.60
C GLU A 232 2.16 12.65 2.61
N GLY A 233 2.33 12.31 3.89
CA GLY A 233 2.47 13.26 4.99
C GLY A 233 1.24 14.13 5.26
N SER A 234 0.08 13.85 4.65
CA SER A 234 -1.14 14.63 4.90
C SER A 234 -1.69 14.37 6.31
N VAL A 235 -2.38 15.38 6.85
CA VAL A 235 -3.10 15.29 8.11
C VAL A 235 -4.58 15.50 7.84
N ILE A 236 -5.40 14.54 8.24
CA ILE A 236 -6.86 14.59 8.16
C ILE A 236 -7.39 14.42 9.57
N ASP A 237 -7.94 15.45 10.10
CA ASP A 237 -8.50 15.49 11.45
C ASP A 237 -9.93 16.03 11.41
N ASN A 238 -10.71 15.84 12.49
CA ASN A 238 -12.10 16.27 12.56
C ASN A 238 -12.24 17.61 13.29
#